data_40fcb6b72556245d04d25d631ab76678
#
_entry.id   40fcb6b72556245d04d25d631ab76678
#
_cell.length_a   1.000
_cell.length_b   1.000
_cell.length_c   1.000
_cell.angle_alpha   90.00
_cell.angle_beta   90.00
_cell.angle_gamma   90.00
#
_symmetry.space_group_name_H-M   'P 1'
#
loop_
_entity.id
_entity.type
_entity.pdbx_description
1 polymer ?
#
loop_
_entity_poly.entity_id
_entity_poly.type
_entity_poly.pdbx_seq_one_letter_code
_entity_poly.pdbx_strand_id
1 'polypeptide(L)'
;MGLQDRTPTTVEEYASYKTRFSNWGRWGEDDQLGTLNHITDDQIKYAAGLINEGLSVSCANPIATEQVVGNQQRNPRPADHRMMVGADSSGDYVGVAFHGYVNTHIDALCHIFTGDSSMGGRLYNDRDPNLVTDAGALTNSVDYWKDGIVTRGVLYDIPAMRSQEYVSPDEPIEGWHLEDWAESVGIQPRPGDAVLVRSGCDAFWRANENFEFSHPPATPGNGPSVIEYLYDNDASLLGWDLQEAGYKHFDYPARIPIHEVVIPYMGLPLLDNANFDELSLTCKSTGRYEFMLVISPLVIRGGTGSPVNPIALF
;
A
#
# COMPACT_ATOMS: atom_id res chain seq x y z
N MET A 1 -4.46 -17.22 18.01
CA MET A 1 -3.26 -16.38 18.19
C MET A 1 -3.37 -15.23 17.19
N GLY A 2 -2.53 -14.24 17.31
CA GLY A 2 -2.57 -13.09 16.41
C GLY A 2 -3.84 -12.25 16.57
N LEU A 3 -4.60 -12.09 15.50
CA LEU A 3 -5.78 -11.23 15.46
C LEU A 3 -6.82 -11.57 16.53
N GLN A 4 -7.18 -12.85 16.69
CA GLN A 4 -8.19 -13.28 17.66
C GLN A 4 -7.78 -13.06 19.11
N ASP A 5 -6.54 -13.33 19.44
CA ASP A 5 -6.01 -13.21 20.81
C ASP A 5 -5.50 -11.79 21.12
N ARG A 6 -5.51 -10.88 20.13
CA ARG A 6 -5.00 -9.50 20.21
C ARG A 6 -3.58 -9.44 20.77
N THR A 7 -2.73 -10.32 20.25
CA THR A 7 -1.31 -10.37 20.59
C THR A 7 -0.46 -10.10 19.36
N PRO A 8 0.65 -9.36 19.47
CA PRO A 8 1.58 -9.19 18.36
C PRO A 8 2.00 -10.55 17.79
N THR A 9 2.13 -10.59 16.46
CA THR A 9 2.53 -11.80 15.74
C THR A 9 3.88 -12.31 16.26
N THR A 10 3.99 -13.59 16.59
CA THR A 10 5.27 -14.23 16.94
C THR A 10 6.09 -14.58 15.69
N VAL A 11 7.38 -14.89 15.87
CA VAL A 11 8.26 -15.34 14.76
C VAL A 11 7.73 -16.63 14.13
N GLU A 12 7.28 -17.58 14.95
CA GLU A 12 6.72 -18.86 14.51
C GLU A 12 5.42 -18.68 13.76
N GLU A 13 4.57 -17.77 14.24
CA GLU A 13 3.32 -17.43 13.59
C GLU A 13 3.55 -16.77 12.26
N TYR A 14 4.44 -15.76 12.22
CA TYR A 14 4.84 -15.09 10.96
C TYR A 14 5.40 -16.08 9.93
N ALA A 15 6.22 -17.05 10.36
CA ALA A 15 6.73 -18.08 9.46
C ALA A 15 5.60 -18.90 8.79
N SER A 16 4.46 -19.08 9.49
CA SER A 16 3.29 -19.77 8.95
C SER A 16 2.50 -18.95 7.91
N TYR A 17 2.64 -17.63 7.90
CA TYR A 17 1.86 -16.71 7.05
C TYR A 17 2.07 -16.98 5.55
N LYS A 18 3.28 -17.36 5.16
CA LYS A 18 3.62 -17.74 3.78
C LYS A 18 2.76 -18.88 3.23
N THR A 19 2.29 -19.77 4.10
CA THR A 19 1.42 -20.89 3.73
C THR A 19 -0.05 -20.58 4.00
N ARG A 20 -0.34 -19.96 5.16
CA ARG A 20 -1.73 -19.69 5.58
C ARG A 20 -2.42 -18.68 4.66
N PHE A 21 -1.68 -17.69 4.17
CA PHE A 21 -2.23 -16.56 3.41
C PHE A 21 -1.78 -16.58 1.94
N SER A 22 -1.37 -17.75 1.43
CA SER A 22 -1.11 -17.93 0.01
C SER A 22 -2.40 -18.09 -0.77
N ASN A 23 -2.54 -17.32 -1.83
CA ASN A 23 -3.61 -17.43 -2.82
C ASN A 23 -3.15 -18.09 -4.13
N TRP A 24 -1.98 -18.75 -4.12
CA TRP A 24 -1.48 -19.42 -5.31
C TRP A 24 -2.48 -20.44 -5.84
N GLY A 25 -2.80 -20.35 -7.13
CA GLY A 25 -3.78 -21.21 -7.79
C GLY A 25 -5.25 -20.87 -7.50
N ARG A 26 -5.56 -19.93 -6.57
CA ARG A 26 -6.95 -19.59 -6.20
C ARG A 26 -7.78 -19.14 -7.39
N TRP A 27 -7.20 -18.39 -8.32
CA TRP A 27 -7.85 -17.88 -9.54
C TRP A 27 -7.28 -18.48 -10.82
N GLY A 28 -6.59 -19.62 -10.71
CA GLY A 28 -5.95 -20.34 -11.81
C GLY A 28 -4.47 -20.00 -12.00
N GLU A 29 -3.77 -20.86 -12.73
CA GLU A 29 -2.31 -20.75 -12.92
C GLU A 29 -1.90 -19.51 -13.73
N ASP A 30 -2.76 -19.04 -14.63
CA ASP A 30 -2.50 -17.90 -15.50
C ASP A 30 -2.90 -16.55 -14.88
N ASP A 31 -3.42 -16.55 -13.63
CA ASP A 31 -3.89 -15.32 -13.00
C ASP A 31 -2.77 -14.28 -12.84
N GLN A 32 -3.07 -13.02 -13.18
CA GLN A 32 -2.18 -11.85 -13.13
C GLN A 32 -2.72 -10.75 -12.21
N LEU A 33 -3.90 -10.95 -11.63
CA LEU A 33 -4.62 -9.92 -10.88
C LEU A 33 -4.48 -10.07 -9.37
N GLY A 34 -4.24 -11.31 -8.89
CA GLY A 34 -4.17 -11.58 -7.46
C GLY A 34 -5.47 -11.21 -6.76
N THR A 35 -5.37 -10.53 -5.62
CA THR A 35 -6.55 -10.12 -4.82
C THR A 35 -7.45 -9.10 -5.52
N LEU A 36 -7.01 -8.45 -6.61
CA LEU A 36 -7.90 -7.62 -7.42
C LEU A 36 -9.05 -8.42 -8.05
N ASN A 37 -8.96 -9.75 -8.13
CA ASN A 37 -10.07 -10.63 -8.51
C ASN A 37 -11.28 -10.55 -7.54
N HIS A 38 -11.11 -10.02 -6.34
CA HIS A 38 -12.22 -9.75 -5.43
C HIS A 38 -13.06 -8.53 -5.86
N ILE A 39 -12.54 -7.68 -6.75
CA ILE A 39 -13.28 -6.52 -7.27
C ILE A 39 -14.21 -7.01 -8.37
N THR A 40 -15.45 -7.29 -8.00
CA THR A 40 -16.50 -7.69 -8.93
C THR A 40 -17.23 -6.48 -9.53
N ASP A 41 -17.98 -6.69 -10.61
CA ASP A 41 -18.86 -5.65 -11.18
C ASP A 41 -19.82 -5.05 -10.13
N ASP A 42 -20.29 -5.86 -9.17
CA ASP A 42 -21.19 -5.39 -8.13
C ASP A 42 -20.47 -4.56 -7.08
N GLN A 43 -19.19 -4.85 -6.79
CA GLN A 43 -18.35 -3.99 -5.93
C GLN A 43 -18.13 -2.62 -6.59
N ILE A 44 -17.83 -2.57 -7.89
CA ILE A 44 -17.67 -1.32 -8.62
C ILE A 44 -18.97 -0.50 -8.61
N LYS A 45 -20.12 -1.14 -8.87
CA LYS A 45 -21.44 -0.48 -8.82
C LYS A 45 -21.77 0.02 -7.42
N TYR A 46 -21.46 -0.77 -6.39
CA TYR A 46 -21.62 -0.35 -5.01
C TYR A 46 -20.77 0.88 -4.70
N ALA A 47 -19.49 0.85 -5.04
CA ALA A 47 -18.58 1.97 -4.84
C ALA A 47 -19.06 3.24 -5.56
N ALA A 48 -19.52 3.11 -6.81
CA ALA A 48 -20.09 4.24 -7.56
C ALA A 48 -21.33 4.84 -6.88
N GLY A 49 -22.13 4.01 -6.20
CA GLY A 49 -23.28 4.45 -5.40
C GLY A 49 -22.93 5.24 -4.14
N LEU A 50 -21.64 5.28 -3.76
CA LEU A 50 -21.17 6.07 -2.60
C LEU A 50 -20.94 7.54 -2.94
N ILE A 51 -20.94 7.93 -4.21
CA ILE A 51 -20.74 9.32 -4.63
C ILE A 51 -22.05 10.11 -4.43
N ASN A 52 -22.11 10.86 -3.33
CA ASN A 52 -23.30 11.61 -2.96
C ASN A 52 -23.03 13.11 -2.80
N GLU A 53 -21.83 13.51 -2.40
CA GLU A 53 -21.44 14.89 -2.15
C GLU A 53 -20.79 15.56 -3.37
N GLY A 54 -20.31 14.78 -4.35
CA GLY A 54 -19.57 15.30 -5.50
C GLY A 54 -18.18 15.85 -5.13
N LEU A 55 -17.59 15.35 -4.05
CA LEU A 55 -16.24 15.73 -3.62
C LEU A 55 -15.22 14.74 -4.16
N SER A 56 -14.04 15.25 -4.52
CA SER A 56 -12.89 14.44 -4.90
C SER A 56 -11.68 14.83 -4.07
N VAL A 57 -10.96 13.81 -3.56
CA VAL A 57 -9.76 13.98 -2.73
C VAL A 57 -8.62 13.20 -3.35
N SER A 58 -7.50 13.88 -3.62
CA SER A 58 -6.25 13.23 -4.02
C SER A 58 -5.58 12.61 -2.79
N CYS A 59 -5.13 11.37 -2.93
CA CYS A 59 -4.41 10.65 -1.90
C CYS A 59 -2.91 10.50 -2.25
N ALA A 60 -2.35 11.38 -3.07
CA ALA A 60 -0.95 11.32 -3.48
C ALA A 60 -0.12 12.44 -2.86
N ASN A 61 1.11 12.11 -2.52
CA ASN A 61 2.16 13.10 -2.32
C ASN A 61 2.60 13.67 -3.68
N PRO A 62 3.01 14.95 -3.75
CA PRO A 62 3.69 15.47 -4.92
C PRO A 62 4.95 14.65 -5.23
N ILE A 63 5.25 14.45 -6.52
CA ILE A 63 6.51 13.79 -6.93
C ILE A 63 7.68 14.62 -6.41
N ALA A 64 8.57 14.00 -5.63
CA ALA A 64 9.68 14.67 -4.99
C ALA A 64 10.83 14.89 -5.99
N THR A 65 10.94 16.11 -6.52
CA THR A 65 11.97 16.54 -7.47
C THR A 65 13.26 17.01 -6.78
N GLU A 66 13.27 17.10 -5.47
CA GLU A 66 14.42 17.45 -4.63
C GLU A 66 14.54 16.48 -3.46
N GLN A 67 15.70 16.49 -2.81
CA GLN A 67 15.88 15.70 -1.59
C GLN A 67 14.96 16.22 -0.49
N VAL A 68 14.30 15.30 0.21
CA VAL A 68 13.46 15.66 1.35
C VAL A 68 14.34 16.23 2.46
N VAL A 69 13.97 17.42 2.93
CA VAL A 69 14.73 18.14 3.97
C VAL A 69 14.97 17.25 5.20
N GLY A 70 16.22 17.25 5.69
CA GLY A 70 16.64 16.52 6.88
C GLY A 70 16.94 15.03 6.67
N ASN A 71 16.62 14.44 5.51
CA ASN A 71 16.81 13.00 5.31
C ASN A 71 17.11 12.58 3.86
N GLN A 72 18.37 12.72 3.47
CA GLN A 72 18.85 12.29 2.13
C GLN A 72 18.65 10.80 1.86
N GLN A 73 18.62 9.96 2.90
CA GLN A 73 18.45 8.50 2.75
C GLN A 73 17.00 8.12 2.40
N ARG A 74 16.03 8.95 2.82
CA ARG A 74 14.61 8.75 2.49
C ARG A 74 14.35 8.95 1.00
N ASN A 75 15.01 9.91 0.36
CA ASN A 75 14.92 10.15 -1.08
C ASN A 75 16.32 10.27 -1.72
N PRO A 76 17.07 9.16 -1.86
CA PRO A 76 18.43 9.19 -2.41
C PRO A 76 18.47 9.50 -3.90
N ARG A 77 17.33 9.39 -4.60
CA ARG A 77 17.18 9.65 -6.04
C ARG A 77 15.95 10.50 -6.31
N PRO A 78 16.04 11.84 -6.12
CA PRO A 78 14.96 12.75 -6.48
C PRO A 78 14.57 12.59 -7.94
N ALA A 79 13.31 12.86 -8.24
CA ALA A 79 12.82 12.82 -9.60
C ALA A 79 13.51 13.91 -10.46
N ASP A 80 13.83 13.56 -11.70
CA ASP A 80 14.38 14.48 -12.68
C ASP A 80 13.23 15.11 -13.46
N HIS A 81 12.92 16.38 -13.15
CA HIS A 81 11.90 17.15 -13.85
C HIS A 81 12.57 18.28 -14.63
N ARG A 82 12.38 18.31 -15.93
CA ARG A 82 12.94 19.32 -16.82
C ARG A 82 11.86 19.95 -17.68
N MET A 83 11.82 21.29 -17.63
CA MET A 83 10.96 22.06 -18.51
C MET A 83 11.64 22.30 -19.85
N MET A 84 10.88 22.17 -20.92
CA MET A 84 11.27 22.57 -22.27
C MET A 84 10.36 23.72 -22.69
N VAL A 85 10.89 24.98 -22.65
CA VAL A 85 10.13 26.19 -22.92
C VAL A 85 10.50 26.73 -24.28
N GLY A 86 9.55 26.76 -25.22
CA GLY A 86 9.64 27.37 -26.53
C GLY A 86 8.99 28.77 -26.58
N ALA A 87 8.87 29.35 -27.80
CA ALA A 87 8.25 30.65 -27.99
C ALA A 87 6.72 30.64 -27.78
N ASP A 88 6.07 29.52 -28.06
CA ASP A 88 4.61 29.35 -28.16
C ASP A 88 4.10 28.06 -27.48
N SER A 89 4.97 27.29 -26.90
CA SER A 89 4.60 26.07 -26.17
C SER A 89 5.62 25.69 -25.10
N SER A 90 5.22 24.87 -24.15
CA SER A 90 6.11 24.23 -23.18
C SER A 90 5.82 22.74 -23.11
N GLY A 91 6.84 21.98 -22.74
CA GLY A 91 6.76 20.54 -22.49
C GLY A 91 7.57 20.15 -21.27
N ASP A 92 7.41 18.92 -20.85
CA ASP A 92 8.08 18.37 -19.67
C ASP A 92 8.76 17.06 -19.99
N TYR A 93 9.85 16.81 -19.28
CA TYR A 93 10.38 15.48 -19.04
C TYR A 93 10.32 15.19 -17.55
N VAL A 94 9.78 14.01 -17.17
CA VAL A 94 9.77 13.54 -15.80
C VAL A 94 10.33 12.12 -15.76
N GLY A 95 11.43 11.94 -15.02
CA GLY A 95 12.01 10.66 -14.72
C GLY A 95 11.96 10.41 -13.20
N VAL A 96 11.36 9.30 -12.75
CA VAL A 96 11.17 9.02 -11.33
C VAL A 96 11.52 7.57 -11.01
N ALA A 97 12.37 7.36 -9.98
CA ALA A 97 12.54 6.09 -9.29
C ALA A 97 11.51 6.07 -8.15
N PHE A 98 10.32 5.53 -8.41
CA PHE A 98 9.18 5.70 -7.51
C PHE A 98 9.17 4.74 -6.31
N HIS A 99 9.73 3.54 -6.44
CA HIS A 99 9.87 2.63 -5.29
C HIS A 99 10.73 3.24 -4.18
N GLY A 100 10.28 3.12 -2.95
CA GLY A 100 10.95 3.68 -1.78
C GLY A 100 9.96 4.35 -0.82
N TYR A 101 10.38 5.43 -0.14
CA TYR A 101 9.68 5.98 1.03
C TYR A 101 9.13 7.39 0.85
N VAL A 102 8.94 7.86 -0.38
CA VAL A 102 8.56 9.26 -0.63
C VAL A 102 7.44 9.42 -1.65
N ASN A 103 7.61 8.84 -2.84
CA ASN A 103 6.65 9.00 -3.92
C ASN A 103 5.48 8.04 -3.75
N THR A 104 4.26 8.53 -3.95
CA THR A 104 3.07 7.66 -3.96
C THR A 104 3.11 6.78 -5.19
N HIS A 105 3.06 5.46 -4.98
CA HIS A 105 3.12 4.47 -6.05
C HIS A 105 2.35 3.21 -5.69
N ILE A 106 2.03 2.41 -6.68
CA ILE A 106 1.48 1.07 -6.49
C ILE A 106 2.50 0.02 -6.91
N ASP A 107 2.68 -0.99 -6.07
CA ASP A 107 3.53 -2.14 -6.32
C ASP A 107 2.78 -3.24 -7.05
N ALA A 108 3.36 -3.69 -8.16
CA ALA A 108 2.86 -4.85 -8.90
C ALA A 108 3.36 -6.17 -8.30
N LEU A 109 2.72 -7.27 -8.66
CA LEU A 109 2.99 -8.60 -8.09
C LEU A 109 4.36 -9.18 -8.50
N CYS A 110 5.08 -8.53 -9.42
CA CYS A 110 6.46 -8.86 -9.78
C CYS A 110 7.51 -8.02 -9.04
N HIS A 111 7.10 -7.13 -8.09
CA HIS A 111 8.03 -6.26 -7.38
C HIS A 111 8.84 -7.01 -6.31
N ILE A 112 8.19 -7.83 -5.51
CA ILE A 112 8.81 -8.59 -4.42
C ILE A 112 8.79 -10.08 -4.73
N PHE A 113 9.90 -10.75 -4.44
CA PHE A 113 10.07 -12.18 -4.60
C PHE A 113 10.00 -12.88 -3.24
N THR A 114 9.62 -14.15 -3.22
CA THR A 114 9.72 -14.93 -1.98
C THR A 114 11.16 -14.97 -1.49
N GLY A 115 11.37 -14.74 -0.20
CA GLY A 115 12.71 -14.64 0.41
C GLY A 115 13.47 -15.97 0.54
N ASP A 116 12.97 -17.08 -0.02
CA ASP A 116 13.65 -18.37 0.01
C ASP A 116 14.77 -18.43 -1.05
N SER A 117 15.93 -17.91 -0.65
CA SER A 117 17.12 -17.87 -1.49
C SER A 117 17.65 -19.25 -1.90
N SER A 118 17.25 -20.33 -1.22
CA SER A 118 17.67 -21.70 -1.54
C SER A 118 17.09 -22.21 -2.87
N MET A 119 15.97 -21.60 -3.32
CA MET A 119 15.25 -21.93 -4.55
C MET A 119 15.28 -20.77 -5.58
N GLY A 120 16.04 -19.69 -5.33
CA GLY A 120 16.10 -18.52 -6.21
C GLY A 120 14.90 -17.57 -6.10
N GLY A 121 14.05 -17.76 -5.10
CA GLY A 121 12.81 -17.00 -4.93
C GLY A 121 11.69 -17.47 -5.89
N ARG A 122 10.50 -16.91 -5.71
CA ARG A 122 9.33 -17.07 -6.60
C ARG A 122 8.58 -15.75 -6.67
N LEU A 123 7.90 -15.52 -7.77
CA LEU A 123 6.89 -14.48 -7.90
C LEU A 123 5.52 -15.03 -7.46
N TYR A 124 4.54 -14.15 -7.35
CA TYR A 124 3.16 -14.55 -7.11
C TYR A 124 2.74 -15.69 -8.08
N ASN A 125 1.98 -16.64 -7.54
CA ASN A 125 1.47 -17.82 -8.25
C ASN A 125 2.58 -18.79 -8.72
N ASP A 126 3.64 -18.95 -7.87
CA ASP A 126 4.80 -19.86 -8.07
C ASP A 126 5.60 -19.61 -9.37
N ARG A 127 5.56 -18.39 -9.89
CA ARG A 127 6.25 -18.10 -11.16
C ARG A 127 7.76 -17.93 -10.97
N ASP A 128 8.49 -18.26 -12.04
CA ASP A 128 9.95 -18.17 -12.10
C ASP A 128 10.39 -16.70 -11.99
N PRO A 129 11.27 -16.32 -11.04
CA PRO A 129 11.80 -14.97 -10.92
C PRO A 129 12.61 -14.52 -12.13
N ASN A 130 13.16 -15.45 -12.94
CA ASN A 130 13.84 -15.12 -14.19
C ASN A 130 12.91 -14.51 -15.26
N LEU A 131 11.60 -14.50 -15.04
CA LEU A 131 10.65 -13.77 -15.87
C LEU A 131 10.73 -12.25 -15.63
N VAL A 132 11.43 -11.77 -14.60
CA VAL A 132 11.76 -10.36 -14.41
C VAL A 132 13.18 -10.15 -14.93
N THR A 133 13.31 -9.32 -15.97
CA THR A 133 14.56 -9.07 -16.68
C THR A 133 14.87 -7.58 -16.77
N ASP A 134 16.07 -7.22 -17.20
CA ASP A 134 16.45 -5.83 -17.47
C ASP A 134 15.57 -5.15 -18.53
N ALA A 135 14.88 -5.94 -19.37
CA ALA A 135 13.95 -5.43 -20.38
C ALA A 135 12.50 -5.27 -19.85
N GLY A 136 12.24 -5.72 -18.64
CA GLY A 136 10.94 -5.69 -17.97
C GLY A 136 10.48 -7.08 -17.52
N ALA A 137 9.40 -7.12 -16.77
CA ALA A 137 8.76 -8.34 -16.32
C ALA A 137 7.84 -8.91 -17.42
N LEU A 138 7.90 -10.22 -17.60
CA LEU A 138 7.07 -10.96 -18.56
C LEU A 138 5.77 -11.48 -17.93
N THR A 139 5.61 -11.28 -16.63
CA THR A 139 4.47 -11.71 -15.81
C THR A 139 4.29 -10.80 -14.60
N ASN A 140 3.08 -10.80 -14.05
CA ASN A 140 2.74 -10.10 -12.79
C ASN A 140 3.03 -8.59 -12.80
N SER A 141 3.18 -8.00 -13.97
CA SER A 141 3.54 -6.59 -14.16
C SER A 141 2.33 -5.66 -14.07
N VAL A 142 2.58 -4.37 -13.81
CA VAL A 142 1.54 -3.37 -13.58
C VAL A 142 0.60 -3.15 -14.77
N ASP A 143 1.06 -3.42 -15.98
CA ASP A 143 0.24 -3.24 -17.20
C ASP A 143 -0.91 -4.25 -17.34
N TYR A 144 -0.94 -5.32 -16.55
CA TYR A 144 -2.14 -6.16 -16.40
C TYR A 144 -3.31 -5.40 -15.74
N TRP A 145 -3.04 -4.32 -15.03
CA TRP A 145 -4.02 -3.46 -14.34
C TRP A 145 -4.36 -2.19 -15.12
N LYS A 146 -4.12 -2.17 -16.44
CA LYS A 146 -4.30 -1.02 -17.34
C LYS A 146 -5.73 -0.45 -17.38
N ASP A 147 -6.71 -1.24 -17.03
CA ASP A 147 -8.11 -0.81 -16.99
C ASP A 147 -8.45 -0.07 -15.66
N GLY A 148 -7.46 0.08 -14.77
CA GLY A 148 -7.57 0.75 -13.48
C GLY A 148 -8.09 -0.16 -12.37
N ILE A 149 -7.90 0.29 -11.14
CA ILE A 149 -8.44 -0.34 -9.93
C ILE A 149 -9.55 0.60 -9.42
N VAL A 150 -10.78 0.13 -9.48
CA VAL A 150 -11.96 0.89 -9.08
C VAL A 150 -12.76 0.06 -8.09
N THR A 151 -12.82 0.50 -6.83
CA THR A 151 -13.49 -0.26 -5.77
C THR A 151 -13.94 0.65 -4.63
N ARG A 152 -14.58 0.08 -3.60
CA ARG A 152 -14.78 0.78 -2.34
C ARG A 152 -13.44 0.92 -1.61
N GLY A 153 -13.05 2.17 -1.30
CA GLY A 153 -12.00 2.47 -0.34
C GLY A 153 -12.58 2.65 1.06
N VAL A 154 -11.86 2.16 2.06
CA VAL A 154 -12.17 2.36 3.48
C VAL A 154 -10.94 2.94 4.17
N LEU A 155 -11.12 4.09 4.82
CA LEU A 155 -10.04 4.71 5.61
C LEU A 155 -10.06 4.22 7.05
N TYR A 156 -8.95 3.65 7.48
CA TYR A 156 -8.64 3.26 8.85
C TYR A 156 -7.76 4.34 9.48
N ASP A 157 -8.35 5.32 10.13
CA ASP A 157 -7.67 6.48 10.73
C ASP A 157 -7.23 6.18 12.16
N ILE A 158 -6.09 5.50 12.30
CA ILE A 158 -5.62 5.04 13.61
C ILE A 158 -5.17 6.18 14.52
N PRO A 159 -4.53 7.27 14.04
CA PRO A 159 -4.31 8.45 14.86
C PRO A 159 -5.60 9.03 15.45
N ALA A 160 -6.67 9.12 14.64
CA ALA A 160 -7.97 9.61 15.14
C ALA A 160 -8.54 8.69 16.23
N MET A 161 -8.48 7.36 16.05
CA MET A 161 -8.89 6.37 17.05
C MET A 161 -8.15 6.54 18.37
N ARG A 162 -6.83 6.78 18.29
CA ARG A 162 -5.95 6.91 19.47
C ARG A 162 -5.90 8.33 20.05
N SER A 163 -6.62 9.30 19.44
CA SER A 163 -6.55 10.73 19.79
C SER A 163 -5.12 11.28 19.75
N GLN A 164 -4.38 10.92 18.71
CA GLN A 164 -2.99 11.30 18.46
C GLN A 164 -2.86 11.98 17.09
N GLU A 165 -1.77 12.72 16.85
CA GLU A 165 -1.48 13.28 15.52
C GLU A 165 -0.87 12.22 14.58
N TYR A 166 -0.07 11.31 15.13
CA TYR A 166 0.52 10.17 14.44
C TYR A 166 0.68 8.98 15.37
N VAL A 167 0.80 7.79 14.79
CA VAL A 167 1.06 6.54 15.53
C VAL A 167 2.49 6.54 16.07
N SER A 168 2.67 6.10 17.31
CA SER A 168 4.02 5.94 17.87
C SER A 168 4.77 4.78 17.19
N PRO A 169 6.07 4.94 16.88
CA PRO A 169 6.90 3.83 16.42
C PRO A 169 6.97 2.64 17.39
N ASP A 170 6.74 2.90 18.69
CA ASP A 170 6.76 1.87 19.74
C ASP A 170 5.42 1.14 19.91
N GLU A 171 4.37 1.59 19.21
CA GLU A 171 3.02 1.03 19.25
C GLU A 171 2.48 0.80 17.84
N PRO A 172 2.95 -0.23 17.11
CA PRO A 172 2.53 -0.53 15.75
C PRO A 172 1.01 -0.67 15.59
N ILE A 173 0.54 -0.48 14.37
CA ILE A 173 -0.84 -0.76 14.00
C ILE A 173 -0.96 -2.26 13.78
N GLU A 174 -1.82 -2.89 14.56
CA GLU A 174 -2.09 -4.31 14.46
C GLU A 174 -3.47 -4.56 13.83
N GLY A 175 -3.71 -5.77 13.33
CA GLY A 175 -4.96 -6.13 12.66
C GLY A 175 -6.22 -5.85 13.49
N TRP A 176 -6.18 -6.09 14.81
CA TRP A 176 -7.31 -5.77 15.71
C TRP A 176 -7.60 -4.28 15.88
N HIS A 177 -6.64 -3.39 15.62
CA HIS A 177 -6.91 -1.95 15.58
C HIS A 177 -7.76 -1.58 14.36
N LEU A 178 -7.62 -2.33 13.25
CA LEU A 178 -8.48 -2.16 12.08
C LEU A 178 -9.91 -2.65 12.39
N GLU A 179 -10.06 -3.77 13.11
CA GLU A 179 -11.37 -4.24 13.57
C GLU A 179 -12.04 -3.21 14.50
N ASP A 180 -11.30 -2.74 15.52
CA ASP A 180 -11.81 -1.76 16.48
C ASP A 180 -12.22 -0.45 15.79
N TRP A 181 -11.43 0.02 14.82
CA TRP A 181 -11.78 1.20 14.04
C TRP A 181 -13.03 0.99 13.22
N ALA A 182 -13.11 -0.10 12.45
CA ALA A 182 -14.27 -0.41 11.62
C ALA A 182 -15.56 -0.47 12.47
N GLU A 183 -15.52 -1.14 13.62
CA GLU A 183 -16.64 -1.19 14.56
C GLU A 183 -17.01 0.21 15.07
N SER A 184 -16.04 1.03 15.45
CA SER A 184 -16.25 2.36 16.02
C SER A 184 -16.95 3.34 15.07
N VAL A 185 -16.71 3.19 13.75
CA VAL A 185 -17.29 4.03 12.71
C VAL A 185 -18.42 3.35 11.93
N GLY A 186 -18.82 2.14 12.35
CA GLY A 186 -19.93 1.40 11.76
C GLY A 186 -19.65 0.81 10.38
N ILE A 187 -18.39 0.61 10.03
CA ILE A 187 -17.97 -0.03 8.78
C ILE A 187 -18.06 -1.55 8.90
N GLN A 188 -18.67 -2.17 7.90
CA GLN A 188 -18.61 -3.62 7.72
C GLN A 188 -17.65 -3.91 6.55
N PRO A 189 -16.50 -4.57 6.78
CA PRO A 189 -15.58 -4.97 5.72
C PRO A 189 -16.28 -5.85 4.67
N ARG A 190 -15.87 -5.72 3.42
CA ARG A 190 -16.42 -6.48 2.28
C ARG A 190 -15.31 -7.01 1.40
N PRO A 191 -15.46 -8.18 0.80
CA PRO A 191 -14.56 -8.65 -0.24
C PRO A 191 -14.37 -7.58 -1.33
N GLY A 192 -13.13 -7.35 -1.72
CA GLY A 192 -12.78 -6.36 -2.74
C GLY A 192 -12.56 -4.94 -2.23
N ASP A 193 -12.70 -4.68 -0.93
CA ASP A 193 -12.36 -3.38 -0.36
C ASP A 193 -10.88 -3.06 -0.52
N ALA A 194 -10.57 -1.79 -0.79
CA ALA A 194 -9.25 -1.23 -0.58
C ALA A 194 -9.13 -0.78 0.88
N VAL A 195 -8.23 -1.41 1.63
CA VAL A 195 -7.92 -1.07 3.03
C VAL A 195 -6.89 0.04 3.03
N LEU A 196 -7.26 1.26 3.44
CA LEU A 196 -6.36 2.40 3.50
C LEU A 196 -6.05 2.74 4.96
N VAL A 197 -4.79 2.56 5.39
CA VAL A 197 -4.36 2.74 6.78
C VAL A 197 -3.56 4.01 6.93
N ARG A 198 -4.11 4.95 7.70
CA ARG A 198 -3.43 6.19 8.07
C ARG A 198 -2.65 6.01 9.36
N SER A 199 -1.36 6.34 9.32
CA SER A 199 -0.45 6.39 10.48
C SER A 199 -0.14 7.82 10.90
N GLY A 200 -0.43 8.83 10.06
CA GLY A 200 -0.16 10.24 10.29
C GLY A 200 1.23 10.66 9.81
N CYS A 201 1.59 10.30 8.60
CA CYS A 201 2.91 10.50 7.98
C CYS A 201 3.41 11.93 8.08
N ASP A 202 2.62 12.92 7.64
CA ASP A 202 3.04 14.32 7.62
C ASP A 202 3.26 14.88 9.03
N ALA A 203 2.41 14.51 9.99
CA ALA A 203 2.58 14.90 11.39
C ALA A 203 3.85 14.29 11.99
N PHE A 204 4.11 13.00 11.70
CA PHE A 204 5.34 12.33 12.13
C PHE A 204 6.59 13.04 11.61
N TRP A 205 6.66 13.35 10.32
CA TRP A 205 7.84 13.97 9.73
C TRP A 205 8.03 15.41 10.21
N ARG A 206 6.96 16.19 10.43
CA ARG A 206 7.05 17.53 11.05
C ARG A 206 7.57 17.49 12.47
N ALA A 207 7.15 16.51 13.26
CA ALA A 207 7.59 16.36 14.64
C ALA A 207 9.02 15.80 14.77
N ASN A 208 9.53 15.13 13.73
CA ASN A 208 10.79 14.39 13.76
C ASN A 208 11.72 14.79 12.59
N GLU A 209 11.94 16.08 12.37
CA GLU A 209 12.77 16.61 11.27
C GLU A 209 14.20 16.04 11.24
N ASN A 210 14.76 15.68 12.38
CA ASN A 210 16.11 15.12 12.52
C ASN A 210 16.09 13.59 12.69
N PHE A 211 15.02 12.91 12.29
CA PHE A 211 14.91 11.46 12.40
C PHE A 211 16.02 10.76 11.58
N GLU A 212 16.81 9.93 12.25
CA GLU A 212 17.82 9.12 11.58
C GLU A 212 17.15 7.96 10.82
N PHE A 213 17.14 8.08 9.52
CA PHE A 213 16.54 7.06 8.65
C PHE A 213 17.46 5.87 8.51
N SER A 214 17.03 4.71 8.97
CA SER A 214 17.71 3.42 8.82
C SER A 214 17.01 2.54 7.77
N HIS A 215 17.62 1.44 7.40
CA HIS A 215 16.99 0.41 6.58
C HIS A 215 16.98 -0.94 7.34
N PRO A 216 15.78 -1.46 7.71
CA PRO A 216 14.46 -0.82 7.60
C PRO A 216 14.33 0.41 8.52
N PRO A 217 13.48 1.36 8.17
CA PRO A 217 13.28 2.56 8.98
C PRO A 217 12.51 2.22 10.26
N ALA A 218 12.93 2.79 11.40
CA ALA A 218 12.19 2.68 12.66
C ALA A 218 11.04 3.71 12.72
N THR A 219 10.18 3.72 11.68
CA THR A 219 9.01 4.60 11.55
C THR A 219 7.78 4.00 12.22
N PRO A 220 6.76 4.82 12.52
CA PRO A 220 5.41 4.29 12.75
C PRO A 220 4.96 3.46 11.55
N GLY A 221 4.03 2.55 11.77
CA GLY A 221 3.46 1.77 10.67
C GLY A 221 2.74 0.53 11.14
N ASN A 222 2.56 -0.39 10.21
CA ASN A 222 1.73 -1.57 10.36
C ASN A 222 2.55 -2.77 10.87
N GLY A 223 1.99 -3.50 11.83
CA GLY A 223 2.51 -4.79 12.30
C GLY A 223 2.00 -5.95 11.44
N PRO A 224 2.68 -7.12 11.47
CA PRO A 224 2.34 -8.25 10.60
C PRO A 224 0.93 -8.84 10.80
N SER A 225 0.27 -8.65 11.94
CA SER A 225 -1.12 -9.12 12.14
C SER A 225 -2.14 -8.44 11.21
N VAL A 226 -1.77 -7.30 10.58
CA VAL A 226 -2.58 -6.68 9.52
C VAL A 226 -2.77 -7.64 8.34
N ILE A 227 -1.81 -8.53 8.06
CA ILE A 227 -1.90 -9.55 7.01
C ILE A 227 -3.10 -10.47 7.24
N GLU A 228 -3.34 -10.90 8.50
CA GLU A 228 -4.52 -11.71 8.84
C GLU A 228 -5.81 -10.96 8.52
N TYR A 229 -5.89 -9.69 8.96
CA TYR A 229 -7.06 -8.85 8.70
C TYR A 229 -7.36 -8.73 7.21
N LEU A 230 -6.34 -8.49 6.38
CA LEU A 230 -6.49 -8.36 4.93
C LEU A 230 -7.01 -9.65 4.30
N TYR A 231 -6.45 -10.79 4.71
CA TYR A 231 -6.82 -12.10 4.18
C TYR A 231 -8.24 -12.51 4.59
N ASP A 232 -8.58 -12.36 5.89
CA ASP A 232 -9.87 -12.78 6.44
C ASP A 232 -11.05 -11.95 5.89
N ASN A 233 -10.78 -10.73 5.41
CA ASN A 233 -11.77 -9.84 4.81
C ASN A 233 -11.71 -9.81 3.27
N ASP A 234 -10.93 -10.69 2.62
CA ASP A 234 -10.77 -10.71 1.16
C ASP A 234 -10.46 -9.31 0.58
N ALA A 235 -9.57 -8.55 1.24
CA ALA A 235 -9.18 -7.21 0.80
C ALA A 235 -8.55 -7.25 -0.60
N SER A 236 -8.83 -6.25 -1.44
CA SER A 236 -8.27 -6.18 -2.80
C SER A 236 -6.88 -5.56 -2.83
N LEU A 237 -6.60 -4.59 -1.98
CA LEU A 237 -5.30 -3.94 -1.83
C LEU A 237 -5.13 -3.36 -0.42
N LEU A 238 -3.89 -3.12 -0.02
CA LEU A 238 -3.53 -2.30 1.13
C LEU A 238 -2.90 -1.00 0.66
N GLY A 239 -3.39 0.13 1.17
CA GLY A 239 -2.75 1.43 1.02
C GLY A 239 -2.34 1.99 2.37
N TRP A 240 -1.21 2.68 2.45
CA TRP A 240 -0.70 3.29 3.66
C TRP A 240 0.10 4.57 3.41
N ASP A 241 0.10 5.44 4.40
CA ASP A 241 0.91 6.66 4.38
C ASP A 241 2.32 6.45 4.97
N LEU A 242 2.47 5.44 5.85
CA LEU A 242 3.74 4.87 6.32
C LEU A 242 3.64 3.35 6.24
N GLN A 243 4.70 2.71 5.80
CA GLN A 243 4.75 1.28 5.51
C GLN A 243 4.70 0.40 6.78
N GLU A 244 5.52 -0.63 6.85
CA GLU A 244 5.66 -1.45 8.06
C GLU A 244 6.25 -0.64 9.20
N ALA A 245 5.84 -0.98 10.42
CA ALA A 245 6.48 -0.48 11.63
C ALA A 245 7.93 -0.91 11.70
N GLY A 246 8.78 -0.02 12.17
CA GLY A 246 10.19 -0.31 12.35
C GLY A 246 10.46 -1.37 13.42
N TYR A 247 11.43 -2.22 13.13
CA TYR A 247 11.70 -3.49 13.80
C TYR A 247 12.43 -3.43 15.14
N LYS A 248 12.39 -2.36 15.89
CA LYS A 248 13.03 -2.35 17.22
C LYS A 248 12.50 -3.43 18.17
N HIS A 249 11.34 -4.01 17.85
CA HIS A 249 10.63 -4.92 18.75
C HIS A 249 10.40 -6.34 18.19
N PHE A 250 10.86 -6.62 16.94
CA PHE A 250 10.57 -7.89 16.29
C PHE A 250 11.81 -8.47 15.64
N ASP A 251 12.26 -9.63 16.11
CA ASP A 251 13.34 -10.43 15.49
C ASP A 251 12.80 -11.26 14.30
N TYR A 252 11.97 -10.65 13.43
CA TYR A 252 11.53 -11.37 12.24
C TYR A 252 12.70 -11.57 11.28
N PRO A 253 12.79 -12.72 10.62
CA PRO A 253 13.77 -12.98 9.57
C PRO A 253 13.35 -12.33 8.24
N ALA A 254 12.81 -11.12 8.28
CA ALA A 254 12.26 -10.36 7.17
C ALA A 254 12.64 -8.89 7.29
N ARG A 255 12.95 -8.23 6.18
CA ARG A 255 13.26 -6.79 6.15
C ARG A 255 12.00 -5.94 6.06
N ILE A 256 11.03 -6.42 5.31
CA ILE A 256 9.74 -5.79 5.00
C ILE A 256 8.63 -6.84 5.09
N PRO A 257 8.25 -7.28 6.34
CA PRO A 257 7.47 -8.51 6.53
C PRO A 257 6.09 -8.48 5.89
N ILE A 258 5.45 -7.33 5.76
CA ILE A 258 4.15 -7.27 5.09
C ILE A 258 4.35 -7.44 3.59
N HIS A 259 5.24 -6.66 2.97
CA HIS A 259 5.56 -6.81 1.55
C HIS A 259 5.97 -8.25 1.19
N GLU A 260 6.84 -8.87 2.00
CA GLU A 260 7.38 -10.23 1.74
C GLU A 260 6.33 -11.35 1.83
N VAL A 261 5.14 -11.06 2.36
CA VAL A 261 4.02 -12.00 2.40
C VAL A 261 2.92 -11.60 1.42
N VAL A 262 2.47 -10.33 1.49
CA VAL A 262 1.25 -9.95 0.74
C VAL A 262 1.48 -9.91 -0.77
N ILE A 263 2.65 -9.46 -1.25
CA ILE A 263 2.91 -9.42 -2.69
C ILE A 263 3.12 -10.82 -3.26
N PRO A 264 4.15 -11.59 -2.83
CA PRO A 264 4.48 -12.84 -3.51
C PRO A 264 3.58 -14.02 -3.15
N TYR A 265 2.99 -14.07 -1.96
CA TYR A 265 2.15 -15.21 -1.56
C TYR A 265 0.65 -14.90 -1.66
N MET A 266 0.21 -13.77 -1.12
CA MET A 266 -1.22 -13.40 -1.17
C MET A 266 -1.64 -12.87 -2.54
N GLY A 267 -0.71 -12.29 -3.30
CA GLY A 267 -1.01 -11.62 -4.57
C GLY A 267 -1.75 -10.30 -4.37
N LEU A 268 -1.43 -9.57 -3.30
CA LEU A 268 -2.09 -8.32 -2.93
C LEU A 268 -1.21 -7.13 -3.30
N PRO A 269 -1.71 -6.20 -4.16
CA PRO A 269 -1.02 -4.96 -4.48
C PRO A 269 -0.86 -4.05 -3.26
N LEU A 270 0.25 -3.29 -3.21
CA LEU A 270 0.47 -2.27 -2.19
C LEU A 270 0.43 -0.87 -2.81
N LEU A 271 -0.32 0.03 -2.18
CA LEU A 271 -0.31 1.46 -2.47
C LEU A 271 0.56 2.16 -1.41
N ASP A 272 1.81 2.42 -1.78
CA ASP A 272 2.84 2.95 -0.90
C ASP A 272 2.88 4.47 -0.87
N ASN A 273 3.23 5.00 0.30
CA ASN A 273 3.45 6.42 0.54
C ASN A 273 2.29 7.30 0.07
N ALA A 274 1.05 6.88 0.31
CA ALA A 274 -0.11 7.70 0.08
C ALA A 274 -0.13 8.92 1.03
N ASN A 275 -0.93 9.91 0.73
CA ASN A 275 -1.24 11.01 1.62
C ASN A 275 -2.73 10.96 1.99
N PHE A 276 -3.02 10.71 3.25
CA PHE A 276 -4.39 10.57 3.75
C PHE A 276 -4.85 11.71 4.65
N ASP A 277 -4.10 12.82 4.77
CA ASP A 277 -4.45 13.90 5.67
C ASP A 277 -5.73 14.61 5.22
N GLU A 278 -5.84 15.02 3.95
CA GLU A 278 -7.06 15.62 3.40
C GLU A 278 -8.21 14.61 3.34
N LEU A 279 -7.92 13.33 3.10
CA LEU A 279 -8.92 12.27 3.14
C LEU A 279 -9.50 12.11 4.55
N SER A 280 -8.65 12.11 5.58
CA SER A 280 -9.07 12.05 6.99
C SER A 280 -9.98 13.23 7.36
N LEU A 281 -9.60 14.46 6.96
CA LEU A 281 -10.42 15.66 7.19
C LEU A 281 -11.77 15.57 6.48
N THR A 282 -11.79 15.07 5.24
CA THR A 282 -13.02 14.89 4.47
C THR A 282 -13.93 13.82 5.12
N CYS A 283 -13.36 12.66 5.49
CA CYS A 283 -14.08 11.61 6.19
C CYS A 283 -14.69 12.14 7.50
N LYS A 284 -13.92 12.88 8.28
CA LYS A 284 -14.40 13.48 9.53
C LYS A 284 -15.52 14.49 9.30
N SER A 285 -15.43 15.33 8.27
CA SER A 285 -16.44 16.36 7.98
C SER A 285 -17.74 15.78 7.44
N THR A 286 -17.67 14.71 6.65
CA THR A 286 -18.83 14.01 6.08
C THR A 286 -19.42 12.97 7.04
N GLY A 287 -18.66 12.55 8.06
CA GLY A 287 -18.99 11.42 8.92
C GLY A 287 -18.92 10.06 8.22
N ARG A 288 -18.23 9.98 7.08
CA ARG A 288 -18.15 8.77 6.24
C ARG A 288 -16.70 8.39 6.04
N TYR A 289 -16.37 7.13 6.28
CA TYR A 289 -15.02 6.57 6.12
C TYR A 289 -14.95 5.54 4.98
N GLU A 290 -15.97 5.48 4.15
CA GLU A 290 -16.05 4.72 2.90
C GLU A 290 -16.36 5.63 1.72
N PHE A 291 -15.80 5.35 0.56
CA PHE A 291 -15.90 6.15 -0.65
C PHE A 291 -15.58 5.30 -1.88
N MET A 292 -15.85 5.80 -3.08
CA MET A 292 -15.30 5.19 -4.29
C MET A 292 -13.83 5.56 -4.42
N LEU A 293 -12.96 4.55 -4.53
CA LEU A 293 -11.53 4.73 -4.80
C LEU A 293 -11.23 4.40 -6.25
N VAL A 294 -10.45 5.28 -6.89
CA VAL A 294 -9.95 5.09 -8.25
C VAL A 294 -8.42 5.19 -8.24
N ILE A 295 -7.75 4.13 -8.68
CA ILE A 295 -6.30 4.12 -8.90
C ILE A 295 -6.06 3.76 -10.37
N SER A 296 -5.36 4.61 -11.10
CA SER A 296 -5.06 4.39 -12.52
C SER A 296 -3.54 4.31 -12.72
N PRO A 297 -2.97 3.12 -12.69
CA PRO A 297 -1.54 2.95 -12.98
C PRO A 297 -1.21 3.36 -14.40
N LEU A 298 0.00 3.87 -14.61
CA LEU A 298 0.53 4.07 -15.94
C LEU A 298 0.69 2.72 -16.65
N VAL A 299 0.38 2.69 -17.94
CA VAL A 299 0.51 1.45 -18.75
C VAL A 299 1.98 1.24 -19.13
N ILE A 300 2.78 0.81 -18.15
CA ILE A 300 4.21 0.53 -18.31
C ILE A 300 4.37 -0.98 -18.52
N ARG A 301 4.61 -1.40 -19.76
CA ARG A 301 4.80 -2.82 -20.08
C ARG A 301 5.96 -3.40 -19.30
N GLY A 302 5.70 -4.48 -18.57
CA GLY A 302 6.70 -5.14 -17.75
C GLY A 302 7.14 -4.31 -16.54
N GLY A 303 6.39 -3.27 -16.16
CA GLY A 303 6.69 -2.44 -15.00
C GLY A 303 6.43 -3.18 -13.68
N THR A 304 7.31 -2.97 -12.70
CA THR A 304 7.19 -3.52 -11.34
C THR A 304 6.22 -2.74 -10.46
N GLY A 305 5.67 -1.67 -10.98
CA GLY A 305 4.75 -0.77 -10.32
C GLY A 305 4.54 0.49 -11.14
N SER A 306 3.90 1.49 -10.55
CA SER A 306 3.64 2.78 -11.19
C SER A 306 3.50 3.88 -10.15
N PRO A 307 4.06 5.10 -10.38
CA PRO A 307 3.58 6.26 -9.66
C PRO A 307 2.10 6.45 -9.97
N VAL A 308 1.31 6.81 -8.97
CA VAL A 308 -0.14 6.96 -9.10
C VAL A 308 -0.64 8.17 -8.32
N ASN A 309 -1.78 8.69 -8.71
CA ASN A 309 -2.57 9.61 -7.91
C ASN A 309 -3.92 8.95 -7.60
N PRO A 310 -4.06 8.26 -6.46
CA PRO A 310 -5.33 7.69 -6.05
C PRO A 310 -6.34 8.78 -5.74
N ILE A 311 -7.57 8.63 -6.23
CA ILE A 311 -8.65 9.60 -6.02
C ILE A 311 -9.77 8.95 -5.21
N ALA A 312 -10.10 9.54 -4.07
CA ALA A 312 -11.30 9.21 -3.31
C ALA A 312 -12.47 10.12 -3.74
N LEU A 313 -13.62 9.52 -4.02
CA LEU A 313 -14.84 10.21 -4.47
C LEU A 313 -15.98 9.97 -3.48
N PHE A 314 -16.61 11.06 -3.02
CA PHE A 314 -17.69 11.06 -2.04
C PHE A 314 -19.04 11.51 -2.63
#